data_d7d7cc7b1b5f4fd521ad2958a6dcdbcf
#
_entry.id   d7d7cc7b1b5f4fd521ad2958a6dcdbcf
#
_cell.length_a   1.000
_cell.length_b   1.000
_cell.length_c   1.000
_cell.angle_alpha   90.00
_cell.angle_beta   90.00
_cell.angle_gamma   90.00
#
_symmetry.space_group_name_H-M   'P 1'
#
loop_
_entity.id
_entity.type
_entity.pdbx_description
1 polymer ?
#
loop_
_entity_poly.entity_id
_entity_poly.type
_entity_poly.pdbx_seq_one_letter_code
_entity_poly.pdbx_strand_id
1 'polypeptide(L)'
;MDFKKCLKAFKFVDISKDLYEYAATFGANLKEKNLSEIEIYLSQSFDFCSAFFGALGVGVKPILLAKPIYSGDKFVINDENFGDFLDFSKSMELKFDQNSTFFLQTSGSTGNSKNIPKKLGAMIDEGLFLKDELGFNKGDKFFASVSHQHMFGLTFKVFLPLISGAKAVSKELNYPEAIFELDL
;
A
#
# COMPACT_ATOMS: atom_id res chain seq x y z
N MET A 1 8.99 -16.98 -1.26
CA MET A 1 8.26 -16.17 -2.29
C MET A 1 9.10 -14.96 -2.68
N ASP A 2 9.16 -14.62 -3.95
CA ASP A 2 9.79 -13.38 -4.43
C ASP A 2 8.75 -12.25 -4.42
N PHE A 3 8.74 -11.47 -3.36
CA PHE A 3 7.78 -10.36 -3.17
C PHE A 3 7.88 -9.29 -4.26
N LYS A 4 9.09 -8.98 -4.72
CA LYS A 4 9.32 -8.03 -5.82
C LYS A 4 8.67 -8.53 -7.12
N LYS A 5 8.74 -9.83 -7.40
CA LYS A 5 8.08 -10.42 -8.56
C LYS A 5 6.55 -10.34 -8.45
N CYS A 6 6.01 -10.55 -7.26
CA CYS A 6 4.57 -10.37 -7.01
C CYS A 6 4.14 -8.92 -7.23
N LEU A 7 4.91 -7.95 -6.71
CA LEU A 7 4.61 -6.53 -6.89
C LEU A 7 4.64 -6.11 -8.37
N LYS A 8 5.60 -6.60 -9.16
CA LYS A 8 5.66 -6.36 -10.61
C LYS A 8 4.48 -6.95 -11.38
N ALA A 9 3.93 -8.07 -10.90
CA ALA A 9 2.81 -8.74 -11.54
C ALA A 9 1.45 -8.21 -11.10
N PHE A 10 1.39 -7.51 -9.98
CA PHE A 10 0.14 -7.03 -9.39
C PHE A 10 -0.50 -5.94 -10.23
N LYS A 11 -1.81 -6.04 -10.44
CA LYS A 11 -2.59 -5.10 -11.25
C LYS A 11 -3.87 -4.70 -10.53
N PHE A 12 -4.22 -3.45 -10.64
CA PHE A 12 -5.57 -2.97 -10.36
C PHE A 12 -6.44 -3.16 -11.60
N VAL A 13 -7.72 -3.49 -11.42
CA VAL A 13 -8.66 -3.73 -12.53
C VAL A 13 -9.00 -2.40 -13.21
N ASP A 14 -9.18 -1.37 -12.42
CA ASP A 14 -9.66 -0.04 -12.82
C ASP A 14 -8.53 0.95 -13.15
N ILE A 15 -7.26 0.48 -13.15
CA ILE A 15 -6.09 1.33 -13.44
C ILE A 15 -5.14 0.61 -14.39
N SER A 16 -4.82 1.23 -15.52
CA SER A 16 -3.90 0.70 -16.53
C SER A 16 -2.41 0.95 -16.24
N LYS A 17 -2.08 1.69 -15.18
CA LYS A 17 -0.71 2.05 -14.78
C LYS A 17 0.04 0.87 -14.17
N ASP A 18 1.37 0.86 -14.30
CA ASP A 18 2.23 -0.15 -13.68
C ASP A 18 2.60 0.23 -12.24
N LEU A 19 2.14 -0.54 -11.26
CA LEU A 19 2.37 -0.25 -9.84
C LEU A 19 3.86 -0.26 -9.47
N TYR A 20 4.65 -1.20 -10.03
CA TYR A 20 6.08 -1.26 -9.70
C TYR A 20 6.83 -0.05 -10.26
N GLU A 21 6.50 0.40 -11.47
CA GLU A 21 7.08 1.60 -12.07
C GLU A 21 6.81 2.84 -11.21
N TYR A 22 5.56 3.03 -10.80
CA TYR A 22 5.18 4.15 -9.92
C TYR A 22 5.86 4.08 -8.55
N ALA A 23 5.90 2.90 -7.94
CA ALA A 23 6.60 2.72 -6.65
C ALA A 23 8.12 2.96 -6.77
N ALA A 24 8.75 2.51 -7.87
CA ALA A 24 10.17 2.71 -8.13
C ALA A 24 10.51 4.18 -8.39
N THR A 25 9.65 4.89 -9.11
CA THR A 25 9.76 6.34 -9.35
C THR A 25 9.56 7.11 -8.05
N PHE A 26 8.49 6.83 -7.30
CA PHE A 26 8.25 7.44 -5.99
C PHE A 26 9.43 7.22 -5.03
N GLY A 27 9.92 5.99 -4.93
CA GLY A 27 11.06 5.66 -4.08
C GLY A 27 12.34 6.41 -4.45
N ALA A 28 12.63 6.57 -5.74
CA ALA A 28 13.78 7.32 -6.22
C ALA A 28 13.71 8.79 -5.79
N ASN A 29 12.57 9.43 -6.02
CA ASN A 29 12.35 10.84 -5.64
C ASN A 29 12.33 11.02 -4.11
N LEU A 30 11.74 10.07 -3.38
CA LEU A 30 11.74 10.11 -1.91
C LEU A 30 13.15 9.99 -1.33
N LYS A 31 14.01 9.16 -1.93
CA LYS A 31 15.39 8.94 -1.46
C LYS A 31 16.20 10.23 -1.42
N GLU A 32 15.96 11.15 -2.35
CA GLU A 32 16.63 12.45 -2.39
C GLU A 32 16.31 13.34 -1.19
N LYS A 33 15.20 13.09 -0.51
CA LYS A 33 14.79 13.86 0.68
C LYS A 33 15.56 13.48 1.95
N ASN A 34 16.35 12.38 1.94
CA ASN A 34 17.10 11.87 3.10
C ASN A 34 16.25 11.66 4.36
N LEU A 35 15.01 11.22 4.18
CA LEU A 35 14.07 10.98 5.27
C LEU A 35 14.21 9.53 5.79
N SER A 36 14.08 9.34 7.09
CA SER A 36 14.04 8.01 7.72
C SER A 36 12.62 7.48 7.88
N GLU A 37 11.64 8.36 8.00
CA GLU A 37 10.24 8.06 8.22
C GLU A 37 9.37 9.09 7.48
N ILE A 38 8.18 8.63 7.03
CA ILE A 38 7.14 9.49 6.44
C ILE A 38 5.75 9.07 6.93
N GLU A 39 4.85 10.02 7.04
CA GLU A 39 3.42 9.76 7.22
C GLU A 39 2.75 9.63 5.86
N ILE A 40 1.86 8.65 5.69
CA ILE A 40 1.12 8.44 4.43
C ILE A 40 -0.38 8.44 4.73
N TYR A 41 -1.10 9.32 4.02
CA TYR A 41 -2.55 9.29 3.90
C TYR A 41 -2.95 9.60 2.46
N LEU A 42 -3.35 8.59 1.71
CA LEU A 42 -3.74 8.69 0.30
C LEU A 42 -5.10 8.02 0.08
N SER A 43 -6.00 8.71 -0.58
CA SER A 43 -7.38 8.24 -0.79
C SER A 43 -7.47 7.09 -1.80
N GLN A 44 -6.60 7.08 -2.81
CA GLN A 44 -6.57 6.06 -3.86
C GLN A 44 -5.62 4.92 -3.50
N SER A 45 -6.09 3.68 -3.60
CA SER A 45 -5.26 2.51 -3.24
C SER A 45 -4.03 2.33 -4.13
N PHE A 46 -4.12 2.73 -5.40
CA PHE A 46 -2.96 2.67 -6.31
C PHE A 46 -1.85 3.63 -5.86
N ASP A 47 -2.19 4.87 -5.57
CA ASP A 47 -1.24 5.89 -5.12
C ASP A 47 -0.67 5.52 -3.75
N PHE A 48 -1.54 5.04 -2.85
CA PHE A 48 -1.13 4.49 -1.56
C PHE A 48 -0.12 3.35 -1.71
N CYS A 49 -0.40 2.35 -2.54
CA CYS A 49 0.51 1.22 -2.77
C CYS A 49 1.83 1.69 -3.39
N SER A 50 1.78 2.66 -4.31
CA SER A 50 2.97 3.25 -4.92
C SER A 50 3.87 3.93 -3.88
N ALA A 51 3.30 4.77 -3.02
CA ALA A 51 4.03 5.44 -1.95
C ALA A 51 4.52 4.45 -0.87
N PHE A 52 3.67 3.53 -0.43
CA PHE A 52 3.97 2.56 0.61
C PHE A 52 5.11 1.61 0.20
N PHE A 53 5.00 0.95 -0.95
CA PHE A 53 6.02 0.03 -1.43
C PHE A 53 7.27 0.76 -1.92
N GLY A 54 7.12 1.96 -2.47
CA GLY A 54 8.25 2.81 -2.84
C GLY A 54 9.08 3.18 -1.62
N ALA A 55 8.46 3.66 -0.54
CA ALA A 55 9.13 3.99 0.71
C ALA A 55 9.84 2.77 1.33
N LEU A 56 9.12 1.65 1.49
CA LEU A 56 9.70 0.40 2.01
C LEU A 56 10.88 -0.07 1.17
N GLY A 57 10.75 -0.02 -0.16
CA GLY A 57 11.76 -0.51 -1.09
C GLY A 57 13.06 0.32 -1.11
N VAL A 58 13.03 1.55 -0.58
CA VAL A 58 14.21 2.42 -0.44
C VAL A 58 14.67 2.58 1.01
N GLY A 59 14.06 1.84 1.95
CA GLY A 59 14.44 1.81 3.36
C GLY A 59 13.90 2.96 4.20
N VAL A 60 12.90 3.69 3.71
CA VAL A 60 12.17 4.70 4.49
C VAL A 60 11.00 4.02 5.18
N LYS A 61 10.75 4.31 6.47
CA LYS A 61 9.68 3.70 7.24
C LYS A 61 8.36 4.45 7.06
N PRO A 62 7.33 3.86 6.44
CA PRO A 62 6.02 4.49 6.34
C PRO A 62 5.23 4.35 7.64
N ILE A 63 4.53 5.41 8.01
CA ILE A 63 3.52 5.46 9.07
C ILE A 63 2.17 5.65 8.36
N LEU A 64 1.35 4.61 8.37
CA LEU A 64 0.05 4.61 7.70
C LEU A 64 -0.98 5.24 8.62
N LEU A 65 -1.46 6.42 8.25
CA LEU A 65 -2.42 7.17 9.06
C LEU A 65 -3.84 6.66 8.85
N ALA A 66 -4.57 6.44 9.94
CA ALA A 66 -5.97 6.05 9.90
C ALA A 66 -6.91 7.20 9.48
N LYS A 67 -6.46 8.45 9.65
CA LYS A 67 -7.18 9.68 9.33
C LYS A 67 -6.19 10.76 8.88
N PRO A 68 -6.61 11.79 8.14
CA PRO A 68 -5.72 12.88 7.71
C PRO A 68 -5.41 13.87 8.86
N ILE A 69 -4.91 13.31 9.97
CA ILE A 69 -4.48 14.08 11.15
C ILE A 69 -2.97 13.86 11.27
N TYR A 70 -2.22 14.87 10.87
CA TYR A 70 -0.76 14.80 10.75
C TYR A 70 -0.09 15.17 12.08
N SER A 71 1.06 14.54 12.35
CA SER A 71 1.82 14.80 13.60
C SER A 71 2.41 16.20 13.66
N GLY A 72 2.67 16.80 12.49
CA GLY A 72 3.30 18.13 12.37
C GLY A 72 4.83 18.10 12.45
N ASP A 73 5.43 17.01 12.88
CA ASP A 73 6.88 16.83 13.01
C ASP A 73 7.49 15.89 11.94
N LYS A 74 6.66 15.25 11.13
CA LYS A 74 7.07 14.32 10.06
C LYS A 74 6.69 14.81 8.68
N PHE A 75 7.43 14.34 7.70
CA PHE A 75 7.08 14.60 6.31
C PHE A 75 5.84 13.78 5.93
N VAL A 76 4.86 14.44 5.36
CA VAL A 76 3.56 13.85 5.00
C VAL A 76 3.45 13.65 3.50
N ILE A 77 3.01 12.47 3.08
CA ILE A 77 2.55 12.18 1.72
C ILE A 77 1.03 12.09 1.74
N ASN A 78 0.40 12.94 0.97
CA ASN A 78 -1.07 13.02 0.84
C ASN A 78 -1.49 13.23 -0.63
N ASP A 79 -2.77 13.31 -0.88
CA ASP A 79 -3.32 13.47 -2.25
C ASP A 79 -2.86 14.77 -2.93
N GLU A 80 -2.49 15.80 -2.16
CA GLU A 80 -2.06 17.09 -2.71
C GLU A 80 -0.62 17.06 -3.23
N ASN A 81 0.28 16.32 -2.56
CA ASN A 81 1.71 16.33 -2.86
C ASN A 81 2.27 15.03 -3.43
N PHE A 82 1.50 13.95 -3.51
CA PHE A 82 1.96 12.68 -4.07
C PHE A 82 2.52 12.83 -5.49
N GLY A 83 1.89 13.68 -6.31
CA GLY A 83 2.32 13.96 -7.68
C GLY A 83 3.74 14.53 -7.79
N ASP A 84 4.20 15.26 -6.77
CA ASP A 84 5.53 15.88 -6.76
C ASP A 84 6.66 14.83 -6.68
N PHE A 85 6.32 13.58 -6.33
CA PHE A 85 7.25 12.44 -6.27
C PHE A 85 7.21 11.55 -7.51
N LEU A 86 6.51 11.96 -8.57
CA LEU A 86 6.35 11.20 -9.81
C LEU A 86 7.15 11.79 -10.98
N ASP A 87 8.40 12.16 -10.72
CA ASP A 87 9.35 12.48 -11.79
C ASP A 87 9.86 11.18 -12.43
N PHE A 88 9.25 10.76 -13.52
CA PHE A 88 9.56 9.52 -14.24
C PHE A 88 10.92 9.55 -14.99
N SER A 89 11.65 10.66 -14.97
CA SER A 89 13.05 10.65 -15.37
C SER A 89 13.94 9.92 -14.36
N LYS A 90 13.42 9.69 -13.16
CA LYS A 90 14.08 9.01 -12.04
C LYS A 90 13.37 7.69 -11.74
N SER A 91 14.14 6.65 -11.60
CA SER A 91 13.66 5.35 -11.15
C SER A 91 14.78 4.59 -10.48
N MET A 92 14.45 3.75 -9.51
CA MET A 92 15.45 2.90 -8.88
C MET A 92 14.90 1.52 -8.59
N GLU A 93 15.81 0.55 -8.48
CA GLU A 93 15.43 -0.79 -8.09
C GLU A 93 15.03 -0.84 -6.61
N LEU A 94 13.80 -1.28 -6.34
CA LEU A 94 13.31 -1.47 -4.99
C LEU A 94 13.88 -2.75 -4.38
N LYS A 95 14.29 -2.68 -3.11
CA LYS A 95 14.79 -3.81 -2.33
C LYS A 95 13.91 -4.02 -1.12
N PHE A 96 13.36 -5.21 -0.98
CA PHE A 96 12.45 -5.56 0.11
C PHE A 96 13.13 -6.52 1.09
N ASP A 97 13.27 -6.07 2.34
CA ASP A 97 13.70 -6.90 3.47
C ASP A 97 12.45 -7.29 4.28
N GLN A 98 12.30 -8.57 4.58
CA GLN A 98 11.19 -9.07 5.40
C GLN A 98 11.17 -8.46 6.83
N ASN A 99 12.32 -8.00 7.32
CA ASN A 99 12.43 -7.29 8.59
C ASN A 99 12.10 -5.79 8.50
N SER A 100 11.89 -5.25 7.27
CA SER A 100 11.46 -3.87 7.11
C SER A 100 10.22 -3.60 7.94
N THR A 101 10.27 -2.52 8.72
CA THR A 101 9.19 -2.13 9.63
C THR A 101 8.45 -0.93 9.07
N PHE A 102 7.13 -0.98 9.20
CA PHE A 102 6.23 0.14 9.02
C PHE A 102 5.29 0.26 10.21
N PHE A 103 4.54 1.34 10.31
CA PHE A 103 3.63 1.57 11.41
C PHE A 103 2.19 1.75 10.91
N LEU A 104 1.26 1.17 11.65
CA LEU A 104 -0.16 1.45 11.51
C LEU A 104 -0.59 2.36 12.65
N GLN A 105 -1.12 3.52 12.30
CA GLN A 105 -1.72 4.39 13.29
C GLN A 105 -3.13 3.88 13.63
N THR A 106 -3.40 3.70 14.91
CA THR A 106 -4.73 3.35 15.40
C THR A 106 -5.39 4.55 16.04
N SER A 107 -6.70 4.72 15.84
CA SER A 107 -7.48 5.69 16.59
C SER A 107 -7.58 5.21 18.03
N GLY A 108 -6.76 5.76 18.92
CA GLY A 108 -6.83 5.42 20.35
C GLY A 108 -8.19 5.79 20.93
N SER A 109 -8.85 4.88 21.63
CA SER A 109 -10.10 5.13 22.37
C SER A 109 -9.96 6.26 23.43
N THR A 110 -8.72 6.62 23.79
CA THR A 110 -8.37 7.66 24.75
C THR A 110 -7.96 8.99 24.09
N GLY A 111 -8.20 9.16 22.78
CA GLY A 111 -7.86 10.39 22.05
C GLY A 111 -6.41 10.47 21.55
N ASN A 112 -5.49 9.65 22.05
CA ASN A 112 -4.11 9.60 21.56
C ASN A 112 -3.94 8.44 20.58
N SER A 113 -3.60 8.76 19.32
CA SER A 113 -3.25 7.75 18.32
C SER A 113 -1.97 7.01 18.71
N LYS A 114 -1.92 5.69 18.44
CA LYS A 114 -0.74 4.86 18.67
C LYS A 114 -0.23 4.31 17.34
N ASN A 115 1.07 4.37 17.15
CA ASN A 115 1.74 3.75 16.00
C ASN A 115 2.11 2.31 16.36
N ILE A 116 1.44 1.34 15.75
CA ILE A 116 1.66 -0.09 15.96
C ILE A 116 2.67 -0.58 14.91
N PRO A 117 3.85 -1.07 15.32
CA PRO A 117 4.83 -1.59 14.38
C PRO A 117 4.37 -2.88 13.74
N LYS A 118 4.62 -3.01 12.45
CA LYS A 118 4.40 -4.21 11.63
C LYS A 118 5.64 -4.50 10.81
N LYS A 119 5.92 -5.77 10.59
CA LYS A 119 7.00 -6.21 9.69
C LYS A 119 6.43 -6.63 8.34
N LEU A 120 7.14 -6.29 7.28
CA LEU A 120 6.76 -6.71 5.93
C LEU A 120 6.64 -8.23 5.82
N GLY A 121 7.58 -8.98 6.42
CA GLY A 121 7.55 -10.45 6.43
C GLY A 121 6.29 -11.01 7.08
N ALA A 122 5.84 -10.44 8.21
CA ALA A 122 4.62 -10.87 8.88
C ALA A 122 3.37 -10.68 7.99
N MET A 123 3.30 -9.59 7.23
CA MET A 123 2.20 -9.36 6.28
C MET A 123 2.24 -10.34 5.10
N ILE A 124 3.45 -10.70 4.66
CA ILE A 124 3.65 -11.71 3.60
C ILE A 124 3.19 -13.09 4.09
N ASP A 125 3.60 -13.49 5.29
CA ASP A 125 3.25 -14.79 5.87
C ASP A 125 1.74 -14.89 6.13
N GLU A 126 1.12 -13.82 6.65
CA GLU A 126 -0.34 -13.73 6.82
C GLU A 126 -1.06 -13.87 5.47
N GLY A 127 -0.60 -13.17 4.44
CA GLY A 127 -1.19 -13.25 3.12
C GLY A 127 -1.06 -14.62 2.46
N LEU A 128 0.08 -15.32 2.66
CA LEU A 128 0.27 -16.70 2.20
C LEU A 128 -0.69 -17.67 2.91
N PHE A 129 -0.78 -17.56 4.23
CA PHE A 129 -1.69 -18.36 5.03
C PHE A 129 -3.15 -18.17 4.59
N LEU A 130 -3.60 -16.91 4.48
CA LEU A 130 -4.98 -16.60 4.05
C LEU A 130 -5.27 -17.06 2.63
N LYS A 131 -4.29 -16.93 1.72
CA LYS A 131 -4.44 -17.45 0.35
C LYS A 131 -4.72 -18.94 0.35
N ASP A 132 -3.95 -19.71 1.11
CA ASP A 132 -4.07 -21.17 1.14
C ASP A 132 -5.36 -21.60 1.84
N GLU A 133 -5.71 -21.00 2.99
CA GLU A 133 -6.93 -21.30 3.76
C GLU A 133 -8.22 -20.94 3.00
N LEU A 134 -8.23 -19.83 2.29
CA LEU A 134 -9.42 -19.33 1.59
C LEU A 134 -9.48 -19.72 0.11
N GLY A 135 -8.42 -20.34 -0.41
CA GLY A 135 -8.35 -20.86 -1.78
C GLY A 135 -8.26 -19.79 -2.87
N PHE A 136 -7.74 -18.60 -2.57
CA PHE A 136 -7.63 -17.52 -3.55
C PHE A 136 -6.56 -17.78 -4.62
N ASN A 137 -6.87 -17.38 -5.86
CA ASN A 137 -6.08 -17.66 -7.05
C ASN A 137 -5.90 -16.44 -7.95
N LYS A 138 -5.02 -16.58 -8.93
CA LYS A 138 -4.69 -15.52 -9.90
C LYS A 138 -5.89 -14.98 -10.71
N GLY A 139 -6.95 -15.77 -10.87
CA GLY A 139 -8.15 -15.34 -11.60
C GLY A 139 -9.11 -14.47 -10.79
N ASP A 140 -8.92 -14.42 -9.46
CA ASP A 140 -9.85 -13.72 -8.57
C ASP A 140 -9.70 -12.21 -8.68
N LYS A 141 -10.79 -11.50 -8.34
CA LYS A 141 -10.84 -10.06 -8.26
C LYS A 141 -11.27 -9.65 -6.86
N PHE A 142 -10.50 -8.74 -6.26
CA PHE A 142 -10.73 -8.24 -4.92
C PHE A 142 -11.28 -6.82 -4.95
N PHE A 143 -12.35 -6.60 -4.23
CA PHE A 143 -12.89 -5.29 -3.92
C PHE A 143 -13.22 -5.20 -2.44
N ALA A 144 -13.15 -4.02 -1.87
CA ALA A 144 -13.37 -3.82 -0.47
C ALA A 144 -14.11 -2.51 -0.18
N SER A 145 -14.97 -2.55 0.83
CA SER A 145 -15.67 -1.38 1.40
C SER A 145 -14.91 -0.77 2.58
N VAL A 146 -13.64 -1.16 2.77
CA VAL A 146 -12.80 -0.67 3.85
C VAL A 146 -11.55 0.00 3.29
N SER A 147 -11.10 1.03 3.98
CA SER A 147 -9.88 1.74 3.60
C SER A 147 -8.65 0.82 3.73
N HIS A 148 -7.78 0.88 2.72
CA HIS A 148 -6.47 0.23 2.71
C HIS A 148 -5.52 0.73 3.80
N GLN A 149 -5.83 1.83 4.46
CA GLN A 149 -5.04 2.39 5.56
C GLN A 149 -5.33 1.74 6.92
N HIS A 150 -6.37 0.91 7.01
CA HIS A 150 -6.64 0.08 8.18
C HIS A 150 -6.08 -1.33 8.02
N MET A 151 -5.77 -2.00 9.13
CA MET A 151 -5.18 -3.35 9.10
C MET A 151 -5.97 -4.31 8.23
N PHE A 152 -7.30 -4.36 8.35
CA PHE A 152 -8.15 -5.24 7.56
C PHE A 152 -8.04 -4.92 6.05
N GLY A 153 -8.15 -3.65 5.67
CA GLY A 153 -8.01 -3.25 4.27
C GLY A 153 -6.58 -3.46 3.74
N LEU A 154 -5.56 -3.23 4.56
CA LEU A 154 -4.18 -3.51 4.17
C LEU A 154 -3.98 -5.00 3.88
N THR A 155 -4.53 -5.89 4.72
CA THR A 155 -4.49 -7.35 4.49
C THR A 155 -5.29 -7.75 3.26
N PHE A 156 -6.59 -7.42 3.21
CA PHE A 156 -7.52 -7.99 2.22
C PHE A 156 -7.60 -7.23 0.90
N LYS A 157 -7.25 -5.96 0.87
CA LYS A 157 -7.28 -5.14 -0.36
C LYS A 157 -5.89 -4.98 -1.00
N VAL A 158 -4.80 -5.15 -0.23
CA VAL A 158 -3.44 -4.95 -0.72
C VAL A 158 -2.63 -6.24 -0.70
N PHE A 159 -2.31 -6.80 0.47
CA PHE A 159 -1.38 -7.93 0.56
C PHE A 159 -1.94 -9.23 -0.01
N LEU A 160 -3.16 -9.60 0.34
CA LEU A 160 -3.75 -10.86 -0.12
C LEU A 160 -3.90 -10.94 -1.64
N PRO A 161 -4.50 -9.96 -2.35
CA PRO A 161 -4.55 -10.00 -3.81
C PRO A 161 -3.17 -9.95 -4.46
N LEU A 162 -2.22 -9.17 -3.92
CA LEU A 162 -0.84 -9.13 -4.41
C LEU A 162 -0.15 -10.49 -4.32
N ILE A 163 -0.31 -11.19 -3.19
CA ILE A 163 0.34 -12.48 -2.91
C ILE A 163 -0.34 -13.63 -3.67
N SER A 164 -1.65 -13.61 -3.81
CA SER A 164 -2.39 -14.62 -4.59
C SER A 164 -2.23 -14.44 -6.11
N GLY A 165 -1.68 -13.29 -6.54
CA GLY A 165 -1.59 -12.93 -7.95
C GLY A 165 -2.95 -12.58 -8.56
N ALA A 166 -3.94 -12.32 -7.72
CA ALA A 166 -5.25 -11.81 -8.09
C ALA A 166 -5.18 -10.33 -8.48
N LYS A 167 -6.29 -9.79 -8.96
CA LYS A 167 -6.42 -8.36 -9.24
C LYS A 167 -7.19 -7.67 -8.12
N ALA A 168 -6.94 -6.39 -7.89
CA ALA A 168 -7.71 -5.58 -6.95
C ALA A 168 -8.40 -4.42 -7.65
N VAL A 169 -9.46 -3.88 -7.06
CA VAL A 169 -10.06 -2.61 -7.44
C VAL A 169 -9.46 -1.52 -6.56
N SER A 170 -8.98 -0.43 -7.18
CA SER A 170 -8.31 0.65 -6.44
C SER A 170 -9.30 1.48 -5.63
N LYS A 171 -10.50 1.68 -6.17
CA LYS A 171 -11.57 2.43 -5.50
C LYS A 171 -12.11 1.70 -4.26
N GLU A 172 -12.55 2.46 -3.28
CA GLU A 172 -13.32 1.95 -2.17
C GLU A 172 -14.80 1.88 -2.58
N LEU A 173 -15.43 0.71 -2.38
CA LEU A 173 -16.83 0.48 -2.72
C LEU A 173 -17.66 0.61 -1.45
N ASN A 174 -18.31 1.75 -1.28
CA ASN A 174 -19.06 2.08 -0.05
C ASN A 174 -20.42 1.36 0.06
N TYR A 175 -20.91 0.77 -1.03
CA TYR A 175 -22.17 0.04 -1.09
C TYR A 175 -22.10 -1.12 -2.09
N PRO A 176 -22.83 -2.24 -1.85
CA PRO A 176 -22.72 -3.45 -2.67
C PRO A 176 -23.06 -3.22 -4.15
N GLU A 177 -23.97 -2.31 -4.45
CA GLU A 177 -24.42 -2.00 -5.82
C GLU A 177 -23.29 -1.41 -6.67
N ALA A 178 -22.31 -0.75 -6.05
CA ALA A 178 -21.14 -0.22 -6.78
C ALA A 178 -20.31 -1.31 -7.49
N ILE A 179 -20.48 -2.58 -7.10
CA ILE A 179 -19.84 -3.72 -7.80
C ILE A 179 -20.38 -3.86 -9.22
N PHE A 180 -21.66 -3.59 -9.44
CA PHE A 180 -22.29 -3.69 -10.76
C PHE A 180 -21.92 -2.55 -11.71
N GLU A 181 -21.38 -1.45 -11.17
CA GLU A 181 -20.87 -0.33 -11.95
C GLU A 181 -19.42 -0.56 -12.45
N LEU A 182 -18.77 -1.61 -11.95
CA LEU A 182 -17.44 -1.99 -12.40
C LEU A 182 -17.55 -2.81 -13.68
N ASP A 183 -16.97 -2.31 -14.75
CA ASP A 183 -16.82 -3.03 -16.03
C ASP A 183 -15.70 -4.08 -15.86
N LEU A 184 -16.07 -5.25 -15.28
CA LEU A 184 -15.14 -6.28 -14.80
C LEU A 184 -14.94 -7.41 -15.82
#